data_2b8a749587542d65a3ac2d1694d67b5e
#
_entry.id   2b8a749587542d65a3ac2d1694d67b5e
#
_cell.length_a   1.000
_cell.length_b   1.000
_cell.length_c   1.000
_cell.angle_alpha   90.00
_cell.angle_beta   90.00
_cell.angle_gamma   90.00
#
_symmetry.space_group_name_H-M   'P 1'
#
loop_
_entity.id
_entity.type
_entity.pdbx_description
1 polymer ?
#
loop_
_entity_poly.entity_id
_entity_poly.type
_entity_poly.pdbx_seq_one_letter_code
_entity_poly.pdbx_strand_id
1 'polypeptide(L)'
;SISDGTSNTLMMSEVIAQENVSGGWQGPISETTHSVGGQGINGWYPPNSKNFDEVSRMCPPTAALNGIPGCTLIADIFQQTFVSRSKHSGGVSSSMCDGSIRFITNNIDPTAWRSISSSQGGEVY
;
A
#
# COMPACT_ATOMS: atom_id res chain seq x y z
N SER A 1 4.57 6.67 19.68
CA SER A 1 5.85 7.33 19.32
C SER A 1 6.52 6.54 18.17
N ILE A 2 7.31 7.24 17.36
CA ILE A 2 8.06 6.64 16.26
C ILE A 2 9.47 6.36 16.77
N SER A 3 9.72 5.10 17.19
CA SER A 3 11.01 4.73 17.78
C SER A 3 12.13 4.55 16.76
N ASP A 4 11.77 4.27 15.49
CA ASP A 4 12.75 4.04 14.41
C ASP A 4 13.34 5.33 13.85
N GLY A 5 12.83 6.47 14.32
CA GLY A 5 13.19 7.78 13.77
C GLY A 5 12.34 8.17 12.56
N THR A 6 12.05 9.44 12.45
CA THR A 6 11.15 9.97 11.42
C THR A 6 11.70 9.85 10.00
N SER A 7 13.02 9.78 9.85
CA SER A 7 13.68 9.60 8.55
C SER A 7 13.64 8.14 8.04
N ASN A 8 13.32 7.20 8.90
CA ASN A 8 13.27 5.76 8.58
C ASN A 8 11.86 5.20 8.61
N THR A 9 10.86 6.04 8.80
CA THR A 9 9.47 5.60 8.87
C THR A 9 8.67 6.21 7.73
N LEU A 10 7.99 5.35 6.99
CA LEU A 10 7.13 5.74 5.89
C LEU A 10 5.89 6.47 6.42
N MET A 11 5.56 7.59 5.80
CA MET A 11 4.34 8.34 6.11
C MET A 11 3.27 8.14 5.06
N MET A 12 3.63 8.27 3.79
CA MET A 12 2.71 8.13 2.66
C MET A 12 3.40 7.49 1.48
N SER A 13 2.64 6.83 0.63
CA SER A 13 3.11 6.32 -0.64
C SER A 13 2.02 6.40 -1.70
N GLU A 14 2.39 6.14 -2.94
CA GLU A 14 1.47 6.25 -4.06
C GLU A 14 0.52 5.06 -4.14
N VAL A 15 -0.67 5.32 -4.61
CA VAL A 15 -1.65 4.32 -5.04
C VAL A 15 -2.23 4.73 -6.38
N ILE A 16 -2.67 3.75 -7.16
CA ILE A 16 -3.37 4.02 -8.42
C ILE A 16 -4.86 3.98 -8.14
N ALA A 17 -5.53 5.11 -8.30
CA ALA A 17 -6.98 5.16 -8.25
C ALA A 17 -7.58 4.46 -9.46
N GLN A 18 -8.58 3.62 -9.25
CA GLN A 18 -9.34 3.03 -10.34
C GLN A 18 -10.54 3.90 -10.68
N GLU A 19 -10.72 4.14 -11.96
CA GLU A 19 -11.88 4.86 -12.47
C GLU A 19 -13.03 3.89 -12.77
N ASN A 20 -14.25 4.33 -12.48
CA ASN A 20 -15.50 3.68 -12.92
C ASN A 20 -15.71 2.24 -12.47
N VAL A 21 -15.33 1.90 -11.26
CA VAL A 21 -15.67 0.60 -10.70
C VAL A 21 -16.98 0.73 -9.91
N SER A 22 -18.05 0.18 -10.45
CA SER A 22 -19.28 0.03 -9.67
C SER A 22 -19.10 -1.12 -8.68
N GLY A 23 -19.43 -0.92 -7.42
CA GLY A 23 -19.41 -1.99 -6.43
C GLY A 23 -18.50 -1.78 -5.23
N GLY A 24 -18.01 -0.57 -5.04
CA GLY A 24 -17.46 -0.12 -3.77
C GLY A 24 -15.95 -0.15 -3.64
N TRP A 25 -15.23 -1.16 -4.14
CA TRP A 25 -13.77 -1.14 -4.10
C TRP A 25 -13.21 -0.54 -5.38
N GLN A 26 -12.42 0.49 -5.24
CA GLN A 26 -11.83 1.21 -6.39
C GLN A 26 -10.32 1.32 -6.28
N GLY A 27 -9.69 0.34 -5.67
CA GLY A 27 -8.28 0.35 -5.35
C GLY A 27 -8.04 0.64 -3.88
N PRO A 28 -6.80 0.54 -3.42
CA PRO A 28 -6.48 0.54 -1.99
C PRO A 28 -6.97 1.79 -1.26
N ILE A 29 -7.15 2.91 -1.95
CA ILE A 29 -7.58 4.17 -1.34
C ILE A 29 -8.38 5.00 -2.33
N SER A 30 -9.26 4.41 -3.07
CA SER A 30 -10.15 5.19 -3.91
C SER A 30 -11.19 5.96 -3.11
N GLU A 31 -11.45 5.52 -1.91
CA GLU A 31 -12.23 6.26 -0.94
C GLU A 31 -11.31 6.78 0.15
N THR A 32 -10.82 7.98 -0.03
CA THR A 32 -10.04 8.70 0.97
C THR A 32 -10.78 8.92 2.29
N THR A 33 -12.03 8.54 2.36
CA THR A 33 -12.92 8.80 3.49
C THR A 33 -13.22 7.57 4.34
N HIS A 34 -12.87 6.37 3.91
CA HIS A 34 -13.22 5.15 4.64
C HIS A 34 -11.98 4.40 5.12
N SER A 35 -11.47 4.79 6.26
CA SER A 35 -10.52 3.99 7.00
C SER A 35 -11.25 3.05 7.97
N VAL A 36 -11.91 2.04 7.46
CA VAL A 36 -12.41 0.97 8.33
C VAL A 36 -11.34 -0.11 8.40
N GLY A 37 -10.79 -0.33 9.57
CA GLY A 37 -9.85 -1.41 9.81
C GLY A 37 -8.45 -1.22 9.22
N GLY A 38 -7.97 0.02 9.09
CA GLY A 38 -6.60 0.28 8.65
C GLY A 38 -6.42 0.22 7.15
N GLN A 39 -7.33 0.78 6.41
CA GLN A 39 -7.29 0.89 4.95
C GLN A 39 -6.26 1.91 4.45
N GLY A 40 -5.06 1.86 4.97
CA GLY A 40 -3.94 2.53 4.37
C GLY A 40 -3.08 1.52 3.64
N ILE A 41 -2.24 1.97 2.72
CA ILE A 41 -1.20 1.10 2.21
C ILE A 41 -0.45 0.47 3.38
N ASN A 42 -0.10 -0.77 3.23
CA ASN A 42 0.78 -1.42 4.20
C ASN A 42 1.98 -2.05 3.47
N GLY A 43 3.02 -2.31 4.23
CA GLY A 43 4.27 -2.82 3.69
C GLY A 43 4.33 -4.34 3.52
N TRP A 44 3.21 -5.03 3.46
CA TRP A 44 3.25 -6.49 3.39
C TRP A 44 3.84 -6.99 2.07
N TYR A 45 3.40 -6.43 0.95
CA TYR A 45 3.97 -6.71 -0.37
C TYR A 45 4.79 -5.53 -0.87
N PRO A 46 5.87 -5.76 -1.62
CA PRO A 46 6.67 -4.68 -2.21
C PRO A 46 5.87 -3.78 -3.14
N PRO A 47 6.36 -2.57 -3.41
CA PRO A 47 5.72 -1.66 -4.36
C PRO A 47 5.47 -2.31 -5.71
N ASN A 48 4.34 -2.01 -6.32
CA ASN A 48 3.91 -2.54 -7.62
C ASN A 48 3.90 -4.08 -7.70
N SER A 49 3.73 -4.75 -6.57
CA SER A 49 3.60 -6.20 -6.53
C SER A 49 2.46 -6.69 -7.42
N LYS A 50 2.64 -7.86 -8.03
CA LYS A 50 1.59 -8.52 -8.80
C LYS A 50 0.53 -9.18 -7.92
N ASN A 51 0.75 -9.28 -6.63
CA ASN A 51 -0.23 -9.81 -5.70
C ASN A 51 -1.46 -8.91 -5.65
N PHE A 52 -2.63 -9.51 -5.52
CA PHE A 52 -3.87 -8.78 -5.33
C PHE A 52 -3.91 -8.15 -3.93
N ASP A 53 -4.60 -7.03 -3.84
CA ASP A 53 -4.95 -6.48 -2.53
C ASP A 53 -5.93 -7.43 -1.83
N GLU A 54 -5.67 -7.71 -0.58
CA GLU A 54 -6.50 -8.60 0.23
C GLU A 54 -7.44 -7.77 1.08
N VAL A 55 -8.73 -7.84 0.78
CA VAL A 55 -9.76 -7.00 1.39
C VAL A 55 -10.85 -7.85 2.01
N SER A 56 -11.45 -7.36 3.09
CA SER A 56 -12.52 -8.09 3.78
C SER A 56 -13.90 -7.83 3.19
N ARG A 57 -14.05 -6.77 2.40
CA ARG A 57 -15.33 -6.35 1.81
C ARG A 57 -15.11 -5.65 0.48
N MET A 58 -16.16 -5.59 -0.32
CA MET A 58 -16.21 -4.71 -1.50
C MET A 58 -15.15 -5.01 -2.55
N CYS A 59 -14.93 -6.29 -2.83
CA CYS A 59 -14.09 -6.69 -3.95
C CYS A 59 -14.98 -7.10 -5.13
N PRO A 60 -15.16 -6.23 -6.13
CA PRO A 60 -15.96 -6.57 -7.30
C PRO A 60 -15.25 -7.61 -8.17
N PRO A 61 -16.00 -8.46 -8.89
CA PRO A 61 -15.41 -9.50 -9.74
C PRO A 61 -14.59 -8.94 -10.92
N THR A 62 -14.74 -7.66 -11.22
CA THR A 62 -14.04 -6.97 -12.33
C THR A 62 -12.89 -6.09 -11.83
N ALA A 63 -12.34 -6.38 -10.67
CA ALA A 63 -11.37 -5.50 -10.04
C ALA A 63 -10.02 -5.39 -10.78
N ALA A 64 -9.67 -6.36 -11.62
CA ALA A 64 -8.41 -6.31 -12.39
C ALA A 64 -8.59 -5.48 -13.67
N LEU A 65 -8.76 -4.18 -13.53
CA LEU A 65 -8.90 -3.26 -14.66
C LEU A 65 -7.62 -2.45 -14.90
N ASN A 66 -7.39 -2.09 -16.15
CA ASN A 66 -6.28 -1.21 -16.55
C ASN A 66 -4.88 -1.75 -16.21
N GLY A 67 -4.72 -3.08 -16.22
CA GLY A 67 -3.43 -3.72 -15.94
C GLY A 67 -3.00 -3.68 -14.47
N ILE A 68 -3.86 -3.21 -13.58
CA ILE A 68 -3.62 -3.21 -12.14
C ILE A 68 -4.16 -4.52 -11.57
N PRO A 69 -3.41 -5.24 -10.73
CA PRO A 69 -3.95 -6.38 -10.01
C PRO A 69 -5.19 -5.99 -9.22
N GLY A 70 -6.18 -6.84 -9.22
CA GLY A 70 -7.43 -6.60 -8.53
C GLY A 70 -7.33 -6.84 -7.03
N CYS A 71 -8.44 -7.29 -6.46
CA CYS A 71 -8.54 -7.62 -5.05
C CYS A 71 -8.98 -9.06 -4.86
N THR A 72 -8.75 -9.57 -3.66
CA THR A 72 -9.21 -10.88 -3.20
C THR A 72 -9.91 -10.70 -1.85
N LEU A 73 -11.03 -11.38 -1.66
CA LEU A 73 -11.72 -11.38 -0.39
C LEU A 73 -11.03 -12.30 0.62
N ILE A 74 -10.81 -11.77 1.82
CA ILE A 74 -10.32 -12.53 2.97
C ILE A 74 -11.29 -12.39 4.13
N ALA A 75 -11.27 -13.35 5.06
CA ALA A 75 -12.18 -13.36 6.19
C ALA A 75 -11.75 -12.44 7.32
N ASP A 76 -10.45 -12.26 7.53
CA ASP A 76 -9.91 -11.50 8.66
C ASP A 76 -9.68 -10.04 8.30
N ILE A 77 -10.45 -9.15 8.92
CA ILE A 77 -10.33 -7.71 8.69
C ILE A 77 -8.99 -7.11 9.16
N PHE A 78 -8.27 -7.82 10.01
CA PHE A 78 -6.97 -7.36 10.52
C PHE A 78 -5.79 -7.79 9.63
N GLN A 79 -6.01 -8.65 8.65
CA GLN A 79 -4.99 -9.14 7.75
C GLN A 79 -5.12 -8.58 6.32
N GLN A 80 -5.80 -7.48 6.17
CA GLN A 80 -5.93 -6.83 4.89
C GLN A 80 -4.58 -6.33 4.38
N THR A 81 -4.34 -6.44 3.07
CA THR A 81 -3.14 -5.94 2.42
C THR A 81 -3.50 -4.95 1.33
N PHE A 82 -2.83 -3.81 1.34
CA PHE A 82 -3.00 -2.76 0.34
C PHE A 82 -1.64 -2.38 -0.21
N VAL A 83 -1.43 -2.68 -1.47
CA VAL A 83 -0.13 -2.52 -2.12
C VAL A 83 0.05 -1.09 -2.62
N SER A 84 1.21 -0.51 -2.34
CA SER A 84 1.62 0.75 -2.96
C SER A 84 1.85 0.54 -4.45
N ARG A 85 1.25 1.38 -5.30
CA ARG A 85 1.32 1.25 -6.75
C ARG A 85 1.46 2.60 -7.43
N SER A 86 2.18 2.60 -8.52
CA SER A 86 2.31 3.78 -9.38
C SER A 86 2.36 3.39 -10.85
N LYS A 87 2.19 4.38 -11.71
CA LYS A 87 2.46 4.26 -13.14
C LYS A 87 3.89 4.64 -13.51
N HIS A 88 4.70 4.99 -12.52
CA HIS A 88 6.11 5.26 -12.73
C HIS A 88 6.87 3.98 -13.04
N SER A 89 7.82 4.08 -13.95
CA SER A 89 8.69 2.96 -14.24
C SER A 89 9.57 2.64 -13.04
N GLY A 90 9.49 1.41 -12.55
CA GLY A 90 10.44 0.82 -11.61
C GLY A 90 10.22 1.12 -10.12
N GLY A 91 9.21 1.87 -9.73
CA GLY A 91 9.00 2.13 -8.31
C GLY A 91 7.87 3.10 -7.99
N VAL A 92 7.83 3.54 -6.75
CA VAL A 92 6.83 4.46 -6.21
C VAL A 92 7.50 5.64 -5.52
N SER A 93 6.88 6.80 -5.58
CA SER A 93 7.27 7.95 -4.77
C SER A 93 6.65 7.83 -3.39
N SER A 94 7.43 8.03 -2.37
CA SER A 94 6.99 7.92 -0.98
C SER A 94 7.54 9.07 -0.15
N SER A 95 6.80 9.47 0.88
CA SER A 95 7.31 10.42 1.87
C SER A 95 7.57 9.72 3.19
N MET A 96 8.65 10.14 3.83
CA MET A 96 9.00 9.68 5.16
C MET A 96 8.39 10.63 6.21
N CYS A 97 8.36 10.19 7.46
CA CYS A 97 7.77 10.97 8.55
C CYS A 97 8.52 12.28 8.84
N ASP A 98 9.75 12.44 8.37
CA ASP A 98 10.50 13.69 8.45
C ASP A 98 10.18 14.69 7.31
N GLY A 99 9.29 14.31 6.41
CA GLY A 99 8.91 15.10 5.23
C GLY A 99 9.81 14.90 4.02
N SER A 100 10.85 14.09 4.10
CA SER A 100 11.69 13.78 2.94
C SER A 100 10.93 12.91 1.93
N ILE A 101 11.25 13.07 0.65
CA ILE A 101 10.67 12.28 -0.44
C ILE A 101 11.72 11.31 -0.94
N ARG A 102 11.30 10.05 -1.12
CA ARG A 102 12.16 9.00 -1.66
C ARG A 102 11.44 8.26 -2.77
N PHE A 103 12.18 7.94 -3.84
CA PHE A 103 11.70 6.99 -4.83
C PHE A 103 12.14 5.59 -4.41
N ILE A 104 11.17 4.72 -4.17
CA ILE A 104 11.41 3.36 -3.69
C ILE A 104 11.19 2.40 -4.85
N THR A 105 12.22 1.64 -5.18
CA THR A 105 12.19 0.73 -6.32
C THR A 105 11.37 -0.53 -6.02
N ASN A 106 10.78 -1.11 -7.06
CA ASN A 106 10.04 -2.38 -6.96
C ASN A 106 10.91 -3.53 -6.43
N ASN A 107 12.24 -3.40 -6.56
CA ASN A 107 13.21 -4.41 -6.15
C ASN A 107 13.63 -4.28 -4.68
N ILE A 108 13.03 -3.38 -3.94
CA ILE A 108 13.34 -3.25 -2.51
C ILE A 108 13.17 -4.62 -1.83
N ASP A 109 14.09 -4.95 -0.95
CA ASP A 109 13.96 -6.15 -0.13
C ASP A 109 12.63 -6.12 0.64
N PRO A 110 11.81 -7.18 0.57
CA PRO A 110 10.52 -7.21 1.29
C PRO A 110 10.63 -6.97 2.78
N THR A 111 11.70 -7.44 3.41
CA THR A 111 11.94 -7.18 4.83
C THR A 111 12.22 -5.71 5.08
N ALA A 112 13.04 -5.07 4.24
CA ALA A 112 13.30 -3.64 4.32
C ALA A 112 12.02 -2.82 4.12
N TRP A 113 11.20 -3.18 3.13
CA TRP A 113 9.93 -2.50 2.88
C TRP A 113 8.97 -2.60 4.07
N ARG A 114 8.84 -3.79 4.65
CA ARG A 114 8.02 -3.98 5.85
C ARG A 114 8.53 -3.17 7.02
N SER A 115 9.83 -3.10 7.20
CA SER A 115 10.45 -2.40 8.31
C SER A 115 10.23 -0.89 8.23
N ILE A 116 10.42 -0.26 7.08
CA ILE A 116 10.16 1.18 6.94
C ILE A 116 8.66 1.51 7.05
N SER A 117 7.81 0.53 6.82
CA SER A 117 6.35 0.66 7.01
C SER A 117 5.92 0.48 8.47
N SER A 118 6.84 0.15 9.36
CA SER A 118 6.62 0.02 10.80
C SER A 118 7.21 1.23 11.53
N SER A 119 6.58 1.62 12.62
CA SER A 119 7.08 2.70 13.47
C SER A 119 7.94 2.22 14.64
N GLN A 120 8.09 0.92 14.81
CA GLN A 120 8.73 0.31 15.97
C GLN A 120 9.59 -0.92 15.62
N GLY A 121 10.02 -1.03 14.40
CA GLY A 121 10.82 -2.18 13.96
C GLY A 121 12.28 -2.12 14.40
N GLY A 122 12.80 -0.94 14.75
CA GLY A 122 14.18 -0.76 15.19
C GLY A 122 15.22 -0.86 14.07
N GLU A 123 14.79 -0.88 12.83
CA GLU A 123 15.67 -1.03 11.67
C GLU A 123 16.12 0.33 11.13
N VAL A 124 17.31 0.35 10.57
CA VAL A 124 17.92 1.55 9.94
C VAL A 124 18.21 1.25 8.48
N TYR A 125 17.77 2.13 7.63
CA TYR A 125 17.96 2.04 6.18
C TYR A 125 18.65 3.26 5.60
#